data_27cd7bf4905df3d2e845ddfe3035490b
#
_entry.id   27cd7bf4905df3d2e845ddfe3035490b
#
_cell.length_a   1.000
_cell.length_b   1.000
_cell.length_c   1.000
_cell.angle_alpha   90.00
_cell.angle_beta   90.00
_cell.angle_gamma   90.00
#
_symmetry.space_group_name_H-M   'P 1'
#
loop_
_entity.id
_entity.type
_entity.pdbx_description
1 polymer ?
#
loop_
_entity_poly.entity_id
_entity_poly.type
_entity_poly.pdbx_seq_one_letter_code
_entity_poly.pdbx_strand_id
1 'polypeptide(L)'
;KKKEMKKKIYCFDFDGTLTTSDTLLEFIKYAKGTGRFLMVFLMYSPLLVLMKLHLYPNWKAKQQIFAHLFAGMRIEKFDALCRGFAEENQHLLRPKGITLVHEALVAGAQVFIVSASIDNWVRPFFDIRNLKGIQVLGTQIEVVDGKLTGRFKSNNCYGAEKVCRITEALSSSQTADTSDKTFLDRSLYEIEAFGDSRGDKEMLVFADKGHYKPFRE
;
A
#
# COMPACT_ATOMS: atom_id res chain seq x y z
N LYS A 1 18.62 -1.19 -35.68
CA LYS A 1 17.42 -1.15 -34.81
C LYS A 1 17.79 -0.39 -33.55
N LYS A 2 17.22 0.81 -33.35
CA LYS A 2 17.36 1.55 -32.11
C LYS A 2 16.71 0.69 -31.02
N LYS A 3 17.48 0.24 -30.03
CA LYS A 3 16.94 -0.48 -28.87
C LYS A 3 16.10 0.56 -28.10
N GLU A 4 14.77 0.47 -28.18
CA GLU A 4 13.90 1.32 -27.38
C GLU A 4 14.28 1.15 -25.90
N MET A 5 14.57 2.27 -25.23
CA MET A 5 14.90 2.24 -23.81
C MET A 5 13.63 1.89 -23.03
N LYS A 6 13.69 0.81 -22.27
CA LYS A 6 12.59 0.38 -21.41
C LYS A 6 12.29 1.46 -20.35
N LYS A 7 11.02 1.69 -20.08
CA LYS A 7 10.59 2.55 -18.98
C LYS A 7 10.92 1.87 -17.64
N LYS A 8 11.65 2.56 -16.77
CA LYS A 8 11.97 2.04 -15.43
C LYS A 8 10.81 2.22 -14.47
N ILE A 9 10.45 1.15 -13.79
CA ILE A 9 9.36 1.09 -12.81
C ILE A 9 9.93 0.58 -11.48
N TYR A 10 9.63 1.30 -10.39
CA TYR A 10 9.97 0.87 -9.05
C TYR A 10 8.68 0.60 -8.26
N CYS A 11 8.56 -0.60 -7.70
CA CYS A 11 7.41 -1.03 -6.91
C CYS A 11 7.86 -1.30 -5.48
N PHE A 12 7.41 -0.50 -4.53
CA PHE A 12 7.76 -0.67 -3.11
C PHE A 12 6.54 -1.14 -2.33
N ASP A 13 6.68 -2.21 -1.56
CA ASP A 13 5.78 -2.45 -0.44
C ASP A 13 6.00 -1.39 0.64
N PHE A 14 5.01 -1.17 1.49
CA PHE A 14 5.04 -0.12 2.51
C PHE A 14 5.38 -0.65 3.90
N ASP A 15 4.50 -1.50 4.48
CA ASP A 15 4.61 -1.98 5.85
C ASP A 15 5.74 -2.99 6.02
N GLY A 16 6.73 -2.67 6.86
CA GLY A 16 7.92 -3.51 7.07
C GLY A 16 9.00 -3.37 5.99
N THR A 17 8.66 -2.80 4.82
CA THR A 17 9.59 -2.50 3.72
C THR A 17 10.07 -1.05 3.79
N LEU A 18 9.20 -0.08 3.47
CA LEU A 18 9.52 1.34 3.61
C LEU A 18 9.33 1.85 5.04
N THR A 19 8.59 1.12 5.87
CA THR A 19 8.41 1.42 7.29
C THR A 19 9.06 0.36 8.18
N THR A 20 9.29 0.74 9.44
CA THR A 20 9.88 -0.16 10.46
C THR A 20 8.83 -1.04 11.14
N SER A 21 7.53 -0.71 11.00
CA SER A 21 6.42 -1.39 11.68
C SER A 21 5.17 -1.47 10.77
N ASP A 22 4.19 -2.28 11.19
CA ASP A 22 2.86 -2.36 10.59
C ASP A 22 2.06 -1.09 10.91
N THR A 23 1.80 -0.28 9.89
CA THR A 23 1.15 1.02 10.05
C THR A 23 -0.35 0.91 10.38
N LEU A 24 -1.02 -0.21 10.12
CA LEU A 24 -2.39 -0.42 10.57
C LEU A 24 -2.49 -0.37 12.10
N LEU A 25 -1.58 -1.06 12.78
CA LEU A 25 -1.58 -1.11 14.24
C LEU A 25 -1.25 0.26 14.85
N GLU A 26 -0.26 0.93 14.28
CA GLU A 26 0.14 2.27 14.73
C GLU A 26 -0.98 3.30 14.44
N PHE A 27 -1.62 3.23 13.28
CA PHE A 27 -2.74 4.11 12.93
C PHE A 27 -3.94 3.93 13.87
N ILE A 28 -4.29 2.68 14.23
CA ILE A 28 -5.40 2.44 15.18
C ILE A 28 -5.06 3.02 16.56
N LYS A 29 -3.83 2.84 17.05
CA LYS A 29 -3.39 3.43 18.32
C LYS A 29 -3.46 4.95 18.29
N TYR A 30 -3.00 5.57 17.21
CA TYR A 30 -3.06 7.01 17.00
C TYR A 30 -4.51 7.52 16.99
N ALA A 31 -5.37 6.92 16.15
CA ALA A 31 -6.72 7.41 15.89
C ALA A 31 -7.71 7.15 17.05
N LYS A 32 -7.47 6.13 17.85
CA LYS A 32 -8.41 5.66 18.89
C LYS A 32 -7.83 5.59 20.30
N GLY A 33 -6.53 5.76 20.44
CA GLY A 33 -5.81 5.60 21.70
C GLY A 33 -5.51 4.16 22.07
N THR A 34 -4.44 3.96 22.85
CA THR A 34 -3.93 2.63 23.22
C THR A 34 -4.96 1.79 23.99
N GLY A 35 -5.75 2.40 24.87
CA GLY A 35 -6.77 1.66 25.65
C GLY A 35 -7.85 1.04 24.76
N ARG A 36 -8.39 1.81 23.79
CA ARG A 36 -9.40 1.31 22.85
C ARG A 36 -8.81 0.30 21.87
N PHE A 37 -7.57 0.50 21.44
CA PHE A 37 -6.82 -0.47 20.66
C PHE A 37 -6.74 -1.82 21.38
N LEU A 38 -6.28 -1.85 22.65
CA LEU A 38 -6.16 -3.09 23.43
C LEU A 38 -7.52 -3.77 23.62
N MET A 39 -8.57 -3.01 23.93
CA MET A 39 -9.92 -3.55 24.08
C MET A 39 -10.41 -4.23 22.81
N VAL A 40 -10.26 -3.58 21.65
CA VAL A 40 -10.67 -4.14 20.36
C VAL A 40 -9.86 -5.38 20.00
N PHE A 41 -8.53 -5.34 20.20
CA PHE A 41 -7.69 -6.51 19.94
C PHE A 41 -8.01 -7.69 20.88
N LEU A 42 -8.32 -7.43 22.14
CA LEU A 42 -8.79 -8.49 23.05
C LEU A 42 -10.12 -9.07 22.58
N MET A 43 -11.09 -8.24 22.20
CA MET A 43 -12.40 -8.66 21.70
C MET A 43 -12.29 -9.49 20.42
N TYR A 44 -11.39 -9.12 19.50
CA TYR A 44 -11.17 -9.83 18.26
C TYR A 44 -10.09 -10.92 18.33
N SER A 45 -9.51 -11.18 19.53
CA SER A 45 -8.43 -12.16 19.71
C SER A 45 -8.79 -13.56 19.21
N PRO A 46 -10.01 -14.12 19.39
CA PRO A 46 -10.35 -15.42 18.81
C PRO A 46 -10.27 -15.43 17.28
N LEU A 47 -10.74 -14.33 16.65
CA LEU A 47 -10.71 -14.17 15.21
C LEU A 47 -9.26 -14.04 14.68
N LEU A 48 -8.42 -13.30 15.40
CA LEU A 48 -7.00 -13.13 15.07
C LEU A 48 -6.22 -14.45 15.21
N VAL A 49 -6.57 -15.30 16.18
CA VAL A 49 -6.02 -16.67 16.32
C VAL A 49 -6.42 -17.52 15.13
N LEU A 50 -7.70 -17.54 14.74
CA LEU A 50 -8.17 -18.28 13.56
C LEU A 50 -7.49 -17.79 12.28
N MET A 51 -7.28 -16.48 12.13
CA MET A 51 -6.54 -15.89 11.03
C MET A 51 -5.08 -16.37 11.01
N LYS A 52 -4.40 -16.40 12.16
CA LYS A 52 -3.02 -16.88 12.28
C LYS A 52 -2.88 -18.38 11.96
N LEU A 53 -3.91 -19.14 12.26
CA LEU A 53 -4.01 -20.57 11.93
C LEU A 53 -4.46 -20.81 10.46
N HIS A 54 -4.61 -19.77 9.65
CA HIS A 54 -5.11 -19.81 8.27
C HIS A 54 -6.54 -20.37 8.12
N LEU A 55 -7.32 -20.42 9.20
CA LEU A 55 -8.72 -20.86 9.21
C LEU A 55 -9.70 -19.70 8.91
N TYR A 56 -9.22 -18.47 8.91
CA TYR A 56 -10.01 -17.29 8.60
C TYR A 56 -9.22 -16.32 7.70
N PRO A 57 -9.86 -15.76 6.63
CA PRO A 57 -9.16 -14.86 5.71
C PRO A 57 -8.67 -13.58 6.40
N ASN A 58 -7.39 -13.23 6.23
CA ASN A 58 -6.76 -12.03 6.82
C ASN A 58 -7.53 -10.74 6.47
N TRP A 59 -7.91 -10.57 5.21
CA TRP A 59 -8.62 -9.37 4.78
C TRP A 59 -9.99 -9.19 5.45
N LYS A 60 -10.71 -10.30 5.77
CA LYS A 60 -11.99 -10.23 6.49
C LYS A 60 -11.79 -9.80 7.94
N ALA A 61 -10.77 -10.31 8.63
CA ALA A 61 -10.45 -9.90 9.99
C ALA A 61 -10.08 -8.40 10.03
N LYS A 62 -9.23 -7.96 9.10
CA LYS A 62 -8.85 -6.55 8.95
C LYS A 62 -10.08 -5.67 8.71
N GLN A 63 -10.96 -6.06 7.79
CA GLN A 63 -12.18 -5.30 7.49
C GLN A 63 -13.15 -5.22 8.67
N GLN A 64 -13.32 -6.31 9.44
CA GLN A 64 -14.20 -6.28 10.62
C GLN A 64 -13.67 -5.34 11.71
N ILE A 65 -12.37 -5.38 11.99
CA ILE A 65 -11.73 -4.46 12.94
C ILE A 65 -11.86 -3.02 12.45
N PHE A 66 -11.60 -2.79 11.15
CA PHE A 66 -11.76 -1.48 10.53
C PHE A 66 -13.20 -0.96 10.63
N ALA A 67 -14.18 -1.80 10.29
CA ALA A 67 -15.60 -1.45 10.39
C ALA A 67 -16.01 -1.09 11.82
N HIS A 68 -15.60 -1.89 12.80
CA HIS A 68 -15.87 -1.64 14.22
C HIS A 68 -15.35 -0.27 14.68
N LEU A 69 -14.19 0.13 14.19
CA LEU A 69 -13.51 1.35 14.63
C LEU A 69 -13.91 2.60 13.86
N PHE A 70 -14.27 2.47 12.59
CA PHE A 70 -14.36 3.61 11.67
C PHE A 70 -15.68 3.70 10.89
N ALA A 71 -16.54 2.67 10.87
CA ALA A 71 -17.83 2.77 10.17
C ALA A 71 -18.65 3.96 10.69
N GLY A 72 -19.32 4.68 9.77
CA GLY A 72 -20.09 5.89 10.04
C GLY A 72 -19.27 7.17 10.22
N MET A 73 -17.93 7.09 10.25
CA MET A 73 -17.08 8.28 10.28
C MET A 73 -17.14 9.03 8.96
N ARG A 74 -17.19 10.36 8.99
CA ARG A 74 -17.09 11.18 7.78
C ARG A 74 -15.71 11.06 7.16
N ILE A 75 -15.65 10.99 5.83
CA ILE A 75 -14.39 10.79 5.09
C ILE A 75 -13.40 11.93 5.36
N GLU A 76 -13.87 13.17 5.45
CA GLU A 76 -13.00 14.33 5.71
C GLU A 76 -12.31 14.23 7.09
N LYS A 77 -13.03 13.70 8.08
CA LYS A 77 -12.46 13.45 9.42
C LYS A 77 -11.46 12.30 9.40
N PHE A 78 -11.74 11.24 8.63
CA PHE A 78 -10.84 10.13 8.47
C PHE A 78 -9.53 10.56 7.76
N ASP A 79 -9.65 11.32 6.67
CA ASP A 79 -8.48 11.84 5.93
C ASP A 79 -7.65 12.82 6.77
N ALA A 80 -8.29 13.63 7.61
CA ALA A 80 -7.58 14.47 8.57
C ALA A 80 -6.77 13.65 9.59
N LEU A 81 -7.35 12.55 10.12
CA LEU A 81 -6.64 11.61 10.98
C LEU A 81 -5.46 10.93 10.26
N CYS A 82 -5.65 10.52 8.99
CA CYS A 82 -4.59 9.92 8.18
C CYS A 82 -3.42 10.89 7.96
N ARG A 83 -3.71 12.15 7.71
CA ARG A 83 -2.69 13.20 7.55
C ARG A 83 -1.93 13.44 8.85
N GLY A 84 -2.65 13.68 9.95
CA GLY A 84 -2.01 13.89 11.26
C GLY A 84 -1.18 12.68 11.69
N PHE A 85 -1.65 11.46 11.43
CA PHE A 85 -0.87 10.25 11.67
C PHE A 85 0.45 10.27 10.90
N ALA A 86 0.42 10.58 9.61
CA ALA A 86 1.64 10.62 8.81
C ALA A 86 2.59 11.75 9.26
N GLU A 87 2.06 12.92 9.67
CA GLU A 87 2.86 14.04 10.19
C GLU A 87 3.62 13.65 11.45
N GLU A 88 2.96 13.02 12.42
CA GLU A 88 3.56 12.64 13.70
C GLU A 88 4.47 11.39 13.62
N ASN A 89 4.27 10.54 12.58
CA ASN A 89 4.93 9.24 12.50
C ASN A 89 5.93 9.11 11.33
N GLN A 90 6.50 10.23 10.85
CA GLN A 90 7.54 10.22 9.83
C GLN A 90 8.77 9.39 10.22
N HIS A 91 9.01 9.20 11.51
CA HIS A 91 10.10 8.39 12.06
C HIS A 91 9.96 6.89 11.76
N LEU A 92 8.76 6.42 11.40
CA LEU A 92 8.52 5.04 10.97
C LEU A 92 9.16 4.73 9.61
N LEU A 93 9.41 5.75 8.79
CA LEU A 93 9.98 5.55 7.47
C LEU A 93 11.46 5.17 7.55
N ARG A 94 11.86 4.16 6.79
CA ARG A 94 13.27 3.74 6.67
C ARG A 94 14.04 4.72 5.78
N PRO A 95 15.08 5.40 6.29
CA PRO A 95 15.79 6.42 5.50
C PRO A 95 16.33 5.89 4.17
N LYS A 96 16.97 4.71 4.16
CA LYS A 96 17.52 4.09 2.93
C LYS A 96 16.43 3.84 1.86
N GLY A 97 15.23 3.41 2.30
CA GLY A 97 14.10 3.19 1.39
C GLY A 97 13.60 4.49 0.77
N ILE A 98 13.45 5.53 1.58
CA ILE A 98 13.00 6.86 1.10
C ILE A 98 14.04 7.52 0.21
N THR A 99 15.34 7.36 0.48
CA THR A 99 16.41 7.82 -0.40
C THR A 99 16.28 7.17 -1.78
N LEU A 100 16.11 5.85 -1.86
CA LEU A 100 15.94 5.16 -3.13
C LEU A 100 14.67 5.59 -3.88
N VAL A 101 13.55 5.80 -3.17
CA VAL A 101 12.32 6.35 -3.76
C VAL A 101 12.60 7.72 -4.39
N HIS A 102 13.32 8.61 -3.69
CA HIS A 102 13.67 9.93 -4.21
C HIS A 102 14.60 9.83 -5.43
N GLU A 103 15.64 8.98 -5.37
CA GLU A 103 16.58 8.76 -6.48
C GLU A 103 15.86 8.22 -7.73
N ALA A 104 14.90 7.28 -7.55
CA ALA A 104 14.10 6.76 -8.65
C ALA A 104 13.25 7.85 -9.31
N LEU A 105 12.62 8.72 -8.53
CA LEU A 105 11.84 9.86 -9.05
C LEU A 105 12.74 10.86 -9.81
N VAL A 106 13.90 11.22 -9.26
CA VAL A 106 14.86 12.14 -9.90
C VAL A 106 15.39 11.54 -11.20
N ALA A 107 15.58 10.23 -11.27
CA ALA A 107 15.98 9.53 -12.50
C ALA A 107 14.84 9.41 -13.54
N GLY A 108 13.65 9.94 -13.26
CA GLY A 108 12.48 9.90 -14.16
C GLY A 108 11.80 8.54 -14.21
N ALA A 109 12.04 7.65 -13.25
CA ALA A 109 11.34 6.38 -13.16
C ALA A 109 9.91 6.58 -12.63
N GLN A 110 8.99 5.70 -13.00
CA GLN A 110 7.66 5.63 -12.41
C GLN A 110 7.75 4.85 -11.09
N VAL A 111 7.17 5.42 -10.02
CA VAL A 111 7.24 4.84 -8.69
C VAL A 111 5.85 4.47 -8.19
N PHE A 112 5.67 3.21 -7.82
CA PHE A 112 4.48 2.67 -7.18
C PHE A 112 4.76 2.27 -5.73
N ILE A 113 3.87 2.69 -4.83
CA ILE A 113 3.80 2.15 -3.47
C ILE A 113 2.64 1.16 -3.44
N VAL A 114 2.96 -0.12 -3.33
CA VAL A 114 1.99 -1.22 -3.51
C VAL A 114 1.76 -1.91 -2.17
N SER A 115 0.68 -1.55 -1.48
CA SER A 115 0.49 -1.94 -0.08
C SER A 115 -0.87 -2.55 0.21
N ALA A 116 -0.89 -3.55 1.10
CA ALA A 116 -2.12 -4.06 1.69
C ALA A 116 -2.78 -3.08 2.68
N SER A 117 -2.08 -2.01 3.05
CA SER A 117 -2.62 -0.92 3.86
C SER A 117 -3.57 -0.04 3.06
N ILE A 118 -4.44 0.69 3.76
CA ILE A 118 -5.40 1.61 3.13
C ILE A 118 -4.65 2.82 2.60
N ASP A 119 -4.89 3.16 1.35
CA ASP A 119 -4.19 4.23 0.62
C ASP A 119 -4.35 5.61 1.28
N ASN A 120 -5.47 5.88 1.97
CA ASN A 120 -5.72 7.14 2.67
C ASN A 120 -4.64 7.48 3.72
N TRP A 121 -4.11 6.49 4.47
CA TRP A 121 -3.04 6.80 5.44
C TRP A 121 -1.64 6.58 4.89
N VAL A 122 -1.48 5.83 3.78
CA VAL A 122 -0.17 5.63 3.15
C VAL A 122 0.27 6.86 2.37
N ARG A 123 -0.62 7.43 1.55
CA ARG A 123 -0.34 8.57 0.68
C ARG A 123 0.25 9.79 1.41
N PRO A 124 -0.29 10.23 2.56
CA PRO A 124 0.21 11.43 3.25
C PRO A 124 1.68 11.35 3.66
N PHE A 125 2.25 10.16 3.91
CA PHE A 125 3.67 10.02 4.21
C PHE A 125 4.59 10.58 3.11
N PHE A 126 4.14 10.50 1.87
CA PHE A 126 4.87 10.98 0.69
C PHE A 126 4.52 12.41 0.33
N ASP A 127 3.24 12.79 0.50
CA ASP A 127 2.76 14.16 0.22
C ASP A 127 3.47 15.20 1.11
N ILE A 128 3.63 14.90 2.40
CA ILE A 128 4.33 15.75 3.38
C ILE A 128 5.79 15.99 2.97
N ARG A 129 6.43 15.01 2.35
CA ARG A 129 7.80 15.09 1.84
C ARG A 129 7.91 15.72 0.47
N ASN A 130 6.79 16.17 -0.11
CA ASN A 130 6.71 16.71 -1.47
C ASN A 130 7.28 15.74 -2.54
N LEU A 131 7.16 14.44 -2.33
CA LEU A 131 7.57 13.40 -3.27
C LEU A 131 6.48 13.23 -4.34
N LYS A 132 6.44 14.18 -5.27
CA LYS A 132 5.47 14.20 -6.38
C LYS A 132 5.78 13.09 -7.39
N GLY A 133 4.73 12.53 -8.02
CA GLY A 133 4.89 11.50 -9.04
C GLY A 133 4.80 10.06 -8.50
N ILE A 134 4.66 9.88 -7.19
CA ILE A 134 4.36 8.58 -6.60
C ILE A 134 2.89 8.23 -6.79
N GLN A 135 2.62 7.01 -7.24
CA GLN A 135 1.28 6.45 -7.26
C GLN A 135 1.15 5.40 -6.14
N VAL A 136 0.21 5.62 -5.22
CA VAL A 136 -0.12 4.66 -4.16
C VAL A 136 -1.19 3.70 -4.67
N LEU A 137 -0.86 2.42 -4.68
CA LEU A 137 -1.73 1.30 -5.05
C LEU A 137 -2.07 0.51 -3.77
N GLY A 138 -2.92 1.10 -2.94
CA GLY A 138 -3.33 0.54 -1.65
C GLY A 138 -4.69 -0.18 -1.70
N THR A 139 -5.11 -0.70 -0.54
CA THR A 139 -6.48 -1.15 -0.33
C THR A 139 -7.39 0.06 -0.23
N GLN A 140 -8.49 0.08 -0.99
CA GLN A 140 -9.44 1.19 -1.00
C GLN A 140 -10.63 0.91 -0.09
N ILE A 141 -11.10 1.96 0.58
CA ILE A 141 -12.29 1.92 1.45
C ILE A 141 -13.55 2.40 0.72
N GLU A 142 -14.69 1.84 1.13
CA GLU A 142 -15.98 2.25 0.58
C GLU A 142 -16.55 3.44 1.36
N VAL A 143 -16.97 4.44 0.61
CA VAL A 143 -17.62 5.67 1.13
C VAL A 143 -18.98 5.81 0.49
N VAL A 144 -20.01 5.99 1.29
CA VAL A 144 -21.40 6.26 0.85
C VAL A 144 -21.88 7.49 1.60
N ASP A 145 -22.46 8.47 0.91
CA ASP A 145 -22.95 9.73 1.46
C ASP A 145 -21.93 10.46 2.36
N GLY A 146 -20.65 10.43 1.93
CA GLY A 146 -19.53 11.08 2.65
C GLY A 146 -19.13 10.36 3.94
N LYS A 147 -19.62 9.14 4.19
CA LYS A 147 -19.29 8.34 5.39
C LYS A 147 -18.70 6.99 5.01
N LEU A 148 -17.75 6.53 5.82
CA LEU A 148 -17.19 5.20 5.73
C LEU A 148 -18.24 4.14 6.01
N THR A 149 -18.40 3.15 5.13
CA THR A 149 -19.29 2.00 5.39
C THR A 149 -18.65 0.97 6.30
N GLY A 150 -17.30 1.01 6.42
CA GLY A 150 -16.50 -0.03 7.08
C GLY A 150 -16.09 -1.15 6.16
N ARG A 151 -16.53 -1.13 4.89
CA ARG A 151 -16.14 -2.13 3.88
C ARG A 151 -14.98 -1.65 3.02
N PHE A 152 -14.25 -2.60 2.46
CA PHE A 152 -13.28 -2.31 1.42
C PHE A 152 -13.99 -2.22 0.06
N LYS A 153 -13.70 -1.17 -0.69
CA LYS A 153 -14.18 -0.98 -2.07
C LYS A 153 -13.43 -1.87 -3.04
N SER A 154 -12.16 -2.12 -2.75
CA SER A 154 -11.29 -2.96 -3.57
C SER A 154 -10.92 -4.25 -2.85
N ASN A 155 -10.35 -5.22 -3.57
CA ASN A 155 -9.66 -6.34 -2.95
C ASN A 155 -8.51 -5.83 -2.05
N ASN A 156 -8.17 -6.60 -1.02
CA ASN A 156 -6.98 -6.34 -0.21
C ASN A 156 -5.72 -6.48 -1.08
N CYS A 157 -4.92 -5.43 -1.19
CA CYS A 157 -3.75 -5.38 -2.06
C CYS A 157 -2.60 -6.25 -1.50
N TYR A 158 -2.78 -7.57 -1.56
CA TYR A 158 -1.90 -8.60 -1.00
C TYR A 158 -1.69 -9.75 -2.00
N GLY A 159 -0.49 -10.29 -2.09
CA GLY A 159 -0.20 -11.43 -2.96
C GLY A 159 -0.39 -11.08 -4.44
N ALA A 160 -1.13 -11.91 -5.17
CA ALA A 160 -1.42 -11.71 -6.60
C ALA A 160 -2.13 -10.38 -6.89
N GLU A 161 -2.93 -9.87 -5.95
CA GLU A 161 -3.60 -8.57 -6.14
C GLU A 161 -2.60 -7.42 -6.32
N LYS A 162 -1.41 -7.47 -5.72
CA LYS A 162 -0.36 -6.48 -5.96
C LYS A 162 0.05 -6.44 -7.43
N VAL A 163 0.20 -7.59 -8.07
CA VAL A 163 0.52 -7.69 -9.50
C VAL A 163 -0.62 -7.17 -10.36
N CYS A 164 -1.88 -7.50 -10.02
CA CYS A 164 -3.05 -6.98 -10.72
C CYS A 164 -3.06 -5.45 -10.71
N ARG A 165 -2.83 -4.82 -9.54
CA ARG A 165 -2.81 -3.36 -9.41
C ARG A 165 -1.68 -2.69 -10.20
N ILE A 166 -0.48 -3.28 -10.18
CA ILE A 166 0.64 -2.79 -11.00
C ILE A 166 0.28 -2.89 -12.48
N THR A 167 -0.26 -4.02 -12.92
CA THR A 167 -0.63 -4.25 -14.32
C THR A 167 -1.71 -3.27 -14.78
N GLU A 168 -2.75 -3.06 -13.98
CA GLU A 168 -3.82 -2.08 -14.26
C GLU A 168 -3.27 -0.66 -14.38
N ALA A 169 -2.39 -0.25 -13.44
CA ALA A 169 -1.79 1.08 -13.46
C ALA A 169 -0.90 1.30 -14.69
N LEU A 170 -0.13 0.30 -15.10
CA LEU A 170 0.71 0.36 -16.30
C LEU A 170 -0.13 0.35 -17.58
N SER A 171 -1.17 -0.49 -17.68
CA SER A 171 -2.08 -0.54 -18.83
C SER A 171 -2.82 0.78 -19.02
N SER A 172 -3.29 1.40 -17.93
CA SER A 172 -3.95 2.71 -17.99
C SER A 172 -3.02 3.82 -18.50
N SER A 173 -1.71 3.70 -18.24
CA SER A 173 -0.70 4.64 -18.73
C SER A 173 -0.38 4.42 -20.23
N GLN A 174 -0.56 3.22 -20.77
CA GLN A 174 -0.34 2.91 -22.19
C GLN A 174 -1.50 3.39 -23.06
N THR A 175 -2.75 3.34 -22.57
CA THR A 175 -3.94 3.69 -23.33
C THR A 175 -4.08 5.17 -23.65
N ALA A 176 -3.26 6.03 -23.07
CA ALA A 176 -3.17 7.43 -23.49
C ALA A 176 -2.56 7.56 -24.90
N ASP A 177 -1.78 6.56 -25.37
CA ASP A 177 -1.08 6.57 -26.66
C ASP A 177 -1.66 5.61 -27.72
N THR A 178 -2.52 4.65 -27.36
CA THR A 178 -3.05 3.64 -28.30
C THR A 178 -4.50 3.30 -28.04
N SER A 179 -5.27 3.10 -29.12
CA SER A 179 -6.72 2.82 -29.08
C SER A 179 -7.11 1.39 -28.63
N ASP A 180 -6.15 0.53 -28.32
CA ASP A 180 -6.39 -0.88 -27.96
C ASP A 180 -6.09 -1.14 -26.49
N LYS A 181 -7.13 -1.38 -25.69
CA LYS A 181 -7.16 -1.34 -24.21
C LYS A 181 -6.81 -2.66 -23.51
N THR A 182 -6.36 -3.70 -24.21
CA THR A 182 -6.51 -5.07 -23.68
C THR A 182 -5.25 -5.78 -23.23
N PHE A 183 -4.04 -5.30 -23.50
CA PHE A 183 -2.84 -6.06 -23.15
C PHE A 183 -1.67 -5.18 -22.69
N LEU A 184 -1.13 -5.48 -21.49
CA LEU A 184 0.12 -4.88 -21.03
C LEU A 184 1.30 -5.47 -21.80
N ASP A 185 1.96 -4.67 -22.65
CA ASP A 185 3.24 -5.07 -23.21
C ASP A 185 4.34 -4.94 -22.13
N ARG A 186 4.61 -6.07 -21.45
CA ARG A 186 5.60 -6.17 -20.38
C ARG A 186 7.02 -5.87 -20.88
N SER A 187 7.28 -6.03 -22.17
CA SER A 187 8.60 -5.84 -22.77
C SER A 187 9.07 -4.38 -22.76
N LEU A 188 8.13 -3.43 -22.66
CA LEU A 188 8.40 -1.99 -22.61
C LEU A 188 8.91 -1.51 -21.23
N TYR A 189 8.87 -2.38 -20.23
CA TYR A 189 9.19 -2.01 -18.85
C TYR A 189 10.36 -2.81 -18.29
N GLU A 190 11.17 -2.15 -17.46
CA GLU A 190 12.10 -2.75 -16.54
C GLU A 190 11.61 -2.48 -15.12
N ILE A 191 11.16 -3.53 -14.42
CA ILE A 191 10.52 -3.42 -13.10
C ILE A 191 11.46 -3.90 -12.02
N GLU A 192 11.70 -3.07 -11.00
CA GLU A 192 12.33 -3.45 -9.74
C GLU A 192 11.29 -3.42 -8.63
N ALA A 193 11.22 -4.48 -7.81
CA ALA A 193 10.28 -4.59 -6.72
C ALA A 193 10.97 -4.85 -5.38
N PHE A 194 10.42 -4.26 -4.32
CA PHE A 194 10.97 -4.27 -2.96
C PHE A 194 9.86 -4.68 -2.00
N GLY A 195 10.11 -5.74 -1.21
CA GLY A 195 9.13 -6.29 -0.29
C GLY A 195 9.79 -7.03 0.87
N ASP A 196 9.05 -7.34 1.93
CA ASP A 196 9.61 -7.97 3.12
C ASP A 196 8.82 -9.19 3.63
N SER A 197 7.66 -9.43 3.07
CA SER A 197 6.69 -10.39 3.58
C SER A 197 6.27 -11.44 2.53
N ARG A 198 5.52 -12.45 3.00
CA ARG A 198 4.89 -13.42 2.10
C ARG A 198 3.91 -12.78 1.12
N GLY A 199 3.30 -11.67 1.51
CA GLY A 199 2.35 -10.92 0.68
C GLY A 199 2.96 -10.22 -0.52
N ASP A 200 4.31 -10.17 -0.61
CA ASP A 200 5.04 -9.52 -1.67
C ASP A 200 5.62 -10.51 -2.69
N LYS A 201 5.50 -11.81 -2.39
CA LYS A 201 6.15 -12.87 -3.19
C LYS A 201 5.82 -12.75 -4.67
N GLU A 202 4.55 -12.60 -5.00
CA GLU A 202 4.09 -12.55 -6.39
C GLU A 202 4.61 -11.27 -7.08
N MET A 203 4.63 -10.13 -6.38
CA MET A 203 5.18 -8.88 -6.89
C MET A 203 6.69 -8.98 -7.12
N LEU A 204 7.44 -9.59 -6.20
CA LEU A 204 8.89 -9.80 -6.34
C LEU A 204 9.24 -10.73 -7.49
N VAL A 205 8.42 -11.78 -7.73
CA VAL A 205 8.58 -12.70 -8.87
C VAL A 205 8.19 -12.06 -10.19
N PHE A 206 7.18 -11.19 -10.20
CA PHE A 206 6.73 -10.46 -11.39
C PHE A 206 7.77 -9.45 -11.90
N ALA A 207 8.58 -8.90 -11.02
CA ALA A 207 9.63 -7.93 -11.35
C ALA A 207 10.83 -8.58 -12.09
N ASP A 208 11.57 -7.77 -12.85
CA ASP A 208 12.86 -8.20 -13.42
C ASP A 208 13.92 -8.37 -12.34
N LYS A 209 13.80 -7.54 -11.26
CA LYS A 209 14.63 -7.63 -10.06
C LYS A 209 13.76 -7.50 -8.83
N GLY A 210 13.71 -8.56 -8.03
CA GLY A 210 13.00 -8.59 -6.74
C GLY A 210 13.97 -8.51 -5.57
N HIS A 211 13.73 -7.59 -4.64
CA HIS A 211 14.57 -7.36 -3.46
C HIS A 211 13.78 -7.69 -2.18
N TYR A 212 14.16 -8.77 -1.52
CA TYR A 212 13.52 -9.20 -0.27
C TYR A 212 14.23 -8.61 0.95
N LYS A 213 13.49 -7.88 1.80
CA LYS A 213 13.99 -7.20 3.01
C LYS A 213 15.17 -6.24 2.77
N PRO A 214 15.12 -5.38 1.72
CA PRO A 214 16.30 -4.68 1.22
C PRO A 214 16.82 -3.57 2.15
N PHE A 215 15.97 -3.03 3.03
CA PHE A 215 16.30 -1.86 3.86
C PHE A 215 16.46 -2.21 5.35
N ARG A 216 16.49 -3.48 5.69
CA ARG A 216 16.79 -3.92 7.07
C ARG A 216 18.30 -3.84 7.30
N GLU A 217 18.66 -3.28 8.44
CA GLU A 217 20.03 -3.29 8.97
C GLU A 217 20.31 -4.61 9.65
#